data_0aeffa07c6a9cae94420573f0ac4c744
#
_entry.id   0aeffa07c6a9cae94420573f0ac4c744
#
_cell.length_a   1.000
_cell.length_b   1.000
_cell.length_c   1.000
_cell.angle_alpha   90.00
_cell.angle_beta   90.00
_cell.angle_gamma   90.00
#
_symmetry.space_group_name_H-M   'P 1'
#
loop_
_entity.id
_entity.type
_entity.pdbx_description
1 polymer ?
#
loop_
_entity_poly.entity_id
_entity_poly.type
_entity_poly.pdbx_seq_one_letter_code
_entity_poly.pdbx_strand_id
1 'polypeptide(L)'
;MNNYYNTKTEIAYLFGVSEGTVRNWIKRTINKELNLDLADIDGDLKIIKNTHNDSLINKLIKNGRKYRQLDLKEERKVSSKLEKLLSYNQTLTLINSIEVNKEVPLKFAYLGEGADIWNKFYLSTKKGDVYSSNNSDVFLLDKQYPIIIEHFAPNQKINVVDLGSGNGYPVTEILKKLKSENKLNSYVAIDISQKILDITKKNIEKVNLGVPIHTFIADFESQSLQDILYSIKHNEQDQNIPNLILMLGSTLPNIEPQIQPLLNIKAGMTVEDYLITSNAYDKPETRTSFPAFEFEDGKELILQIPKLLGLNNENCKTEKIYNQKKGLKEFNLVLQKDLQITFPKLNKTIKLYINDRINVWKYRRDTFELINKKCKDAELVQHFTVRNPHMNQIMYMVGIV
;
A
#
# COMPACT_ATOMS: atom_id res chain seq x y z
N MET A 1 4.28 16.62 34.49
CA MET A 1 3.38 16.46 33.31
C MET A 1 3.46 17.73 32.52
N ASN A 2 3.61 17.64 31.18
CA ASN A 2 3.67 18.84 30.36
C ASN A 2 2.33 19.58 30.40
N ASN A 3 2.36 20.88 30.68
CA ASN A 3 1.17 21.74 30.73
C ASN A 3 0.66 22.16 29.34
N TYR A 4 1.08 21.48 28.28
CA TYR A 4 0.66 21.73 26.90
C TYR A 4 0.43 20.41 26.14
N TYR A 5 -0.32 20.46 25.05
CA TYR A 5 -0.49 19.34 24.13
C TYR A 5 0.79 19.16 23.29
N ASN A 6 1.36 17.94 23.29
CA ASN A 6 2.65 17.68 22.66
C ASN A 6 2.62 17.86 21.15
N THR A 7 1.53 17.48 20.50
CA THR A 7 1.38 17.54 19.04
C THR A 7 -0.01 18.02 18.62
N LYS A 8 -0.09 18.57 17.40
CA LYS A 8 -1.37 18.91 16.77
C LYS A 8 -2.23 17.67 16.55
N THR A 9 -1.61 16.50 16.36
CA THR A 9 -2.25 15.19 16.24
C THR A 9 -2.92 14.77 17.54
N GLU A 10 -2.27 15.00 18.71
CA GLU A 10 -2.86 14.72 20.02
C GLU A 10 -4.16 15.51 20.24
N ILE A 11 -4.15 16.81 19.91
CA ILE A 11 -5.33 17.67 20.02
C ILE A 11 -6.42 17.20 19.05
N ALA A 12 -6.04 16.90 17.80
CA ALA A 12 -6.96 16.43 16.78
C ALA A 12 -7.68 15.14 17.24
N TYR A 13 -6.93 14.22 17.82
CA TYR A 13 -7.46 12.98 18.38
C TYR A 13 -8.39 13.20 19.57
N LEU A 14 -7.93 13.97 20.59
CA LEU A 14 -8.69 14.19 21.82
C LEU A 14 -10.02 14.91 21.57
N PHE A 15 -10.03 15.85 20.64
CA PHE A 15 -11.22 16.66 20.36
C PHE A 15 -11.99 16.22 19.10
N GLY A 16 -11.57 15.15 18.43
CA GLY A 16 -12.25 14.60 17.25
C GLY A 16 -12.30 15.57 16.07
N VAL A 17 -11.21 16.30 15.82
CA VAL A 17 -11.06 17.26 14.71
C VAL A 17 -9.84 16.92 13.86
N SER A 18 -9.71 17.53 12.66
CA SER A 18 -8.53 17.35 11.84
C SER A 18 -7.34 18.17 12.34
N GLU A 19 -6.10 17.74 12.07
CA GLU A 19 -4.90 18.56 12.34
C GLU A 19 -4.94 19.90 11.61
N GLY A 20 -5.54 19.95 10.41
CA GLY A 20 -5.77 21.19 9.67
C GLY A 20 -6.65 22.18 10.44
N THR A 21 -7.67 21.65 11.15
CA THR A 21 -8.50 22.47 12.06
C THR A 21 -7.67 23.02 13.19
N VAL A 22 -6.83 22.21 13.83
CA VAL A 22 -5.93 22.65 14.93
C VAL A 22 -4.97 23.73 14.44
N ARG A 23 -4.34 23.53 13.28
CA ARG A 23 -3.45 24.55 12.65
C ARG A 23 -4.18 25.85 12.38
N ASN A 24 -5.43 25.78 11.91
CA ASN A 24 -6.24 26.97 11.67
C ASN A 24 -6.58 27.70 12.98
N TRP A 25 -6.87 26.99 14.06
CA TRP A 25 -7.08 27.61 15.37
C TRP A 25 -5.84 28.36 15.87
N ILE A 26 -4.66 27.75 15.77
CA ILE A 26 -3.38 28.40 16.12
C ILE A 26 -3.18 29.65 15.27
N LYS A 27 -3.35 29.55 13.94
CA LYS A 27 -3.23 30.68 13.01
C LYS A 27 -4.18 31.84 13.36
N ARG A 28 -5.43 31.53 13.66
CA ARG A 28 -6.45 32.52 14.05
C ARG A 28 -6.14 33.16 15.42
N THR A 29 -5.50 32.40 16.31
CA THR A 29 -5.03 32.95 17.60
C THR A 29 -3.87 33.92 17.40
N ILE A 30 -2.92 33.58 16.53
CA ILE A 30 -1.82 34.48 16.13
C ILE A 30 -2.35 35.80 15.54
N ASN A 31 -3.40 35.68 14.70
CA ASN A 31 -4.08 36.84 14.09
C ASN A 31 -5.05 37.59 15.05
N LYS A 32 -5.09 37.21 16.32
CA LYS A 32 -5.99 37.79 17.34
C LYS A 32 -7.51 37.58 17.05
N GLU A 33 -7.85 36.61 16.20
CA GLU A 33 -9.23 36.24 15.91
C GLU A 33 -9.81 35.19 16.88
N LEU A 34 -8.92 34.51 17.61
CA LEU A 34 -9.24 33.56 18.67
C LEU A 34 -8.37 33.88 19.89
N ASN A 35 -8.82 33.46 21.07
CA ASN A 35 -8.13 33.70 22.33
C ASN A 35 -7.71 32.38 22.99
N LEU A 36 -6.96 31.53 22.28
CA LEU A 36 -6.33 30.35 22.86
C LEU A 36 -5.01 30.74 23.54
N ASP A 37 -4.77 30.12 24.70
CA ASP A 37 -3.45 30.27 25.35
C ASP A 37 -2.44 29.37 24.62
N LEU A 38 -1.41 29.98 24.05
CA LEU A 38 -0.32 29.31 23.34
C LEU A 38 0.99 29.44 24.12
N ALA A 39 1.81 28.39 24.04
CA ALA A 39 3.18 28.41 24.49
C ALA A 39 4.11 28.22 23.29
N ASP A 40 5.20 29.00 23.24
CA ASP A 40 6.29 28.75 22.30
C ASP A 40 7.26 27.74 22.93
N ILE A 41 7.42 26.60 22.33
CA ILE A 41 8.32 25.55 22.77
C ILE A 41 9.26 25.24 21.61
N ASP A 42 10.50 25.68 21.72
CA ASP A 42 11.55 25.50 20.72
C ASP A 42 11.15 26.00 19.31
N GLY A 43 10.43 27.12 19.25
CA GLY A 43 9.96 27.73 18.00
C GLY A 43 8.68 27.08 17.41
N ASP A 44 8.05 26.12 18.10
CA ASP A 44 6.73 25.57 17.73
C ASP A 44 5.66 26.01 18.72
N LEU A 45 4.62 26.69 18.20
CA LEU A 45 3.49 27.15 19.02
C LEU A 45 2.58 26.00 19.38
N LYS A 46 2.44 25.72 20.67
CA LYS A 46 1.63 24.66 21.27
C LYS A 46 0.47 25.22 22.08
N ILE A 47 -0.68 24.54 22.02
CA ILE A 47 -1.85 24.92 22.83
C ILE A 47 -1.63 24.42 24.26
N ILE A 48 -1.82 25.30 25.25
CA ILE A 48 -1.70 24.98 26.67
C ILE A 48 -2.86 24.10 27.11
N LYS A 49 -2.59 23.09 27.94
CA LYS A 49 -3.63 22.24 28.58
C LYS A 49 -4.22 23.00 29.78
N ASN A 50 -5.35 23.65 29.60
CA ASN A 50 -6.09 24.31 30.64
C ASN A 50 -7.61 24.32 30.35
N THR A 51 -8.39 24.59 31.38
CA THR A 51 -9.87 24.61 31.30
C THR A 51 -10.41 25.69 30.36
N HIS A 52 -9.68 26.81 30.19
CA HIS A 52 -10.03 27.88 29.26
C HIS A 52 -9.96 27.37 27.81
N ASN A 53 -8.80 26.83 27.42
CA ASN A 53 -8.60 26.28 26.07
C ASN A 53 -9.54 25.14 25.76
N ASP A 54 -9.71 24.20 26.70
CA ASP A 54 -10.62 23.06 26.51
C ASP A 54 -12.07 23.51 26.33
N SER A 55 -12.52 24.49 27.13
CA SER A 55 -13.84 25.10 27.00
C SER A 55 -14.03 25.81 25.66
N LEU A 56 -13.02 26.61 25.25
CA LEU A 56 -13.05 27.34 23.99
C LEU A 56 -13.03 26.40 22.79
N ILE A 57 -12.20 25.36 22.80
CA ILE A 57 -12.12 24.34 21.76
C ILE A 57 -13.47 23.61 21.64
N ASN A 58 -14.05 23.17 22.75
CA ASN A 58 -15.36 22.52 22.75
C ASN A 58 -16.46 23.44 22.20
N LYS A 59 -16.41 24.75 22.53
CA LYS A 59 -17.33 25.75 21.97
C LYS A 59 -17.14 25.93 20.46
N LEU A 60 -15.89 25.98 19.99
CA LEU A 60 -15.57 26.06 18.56
C LEU A 60 -16.07 24.83 17.80
N ILE A 61 -15.87 23.63 18.37
CA ILE A 61 -16.38 22.38 17.79
C ILE A 61 -17.91 22.39 17.72
N LYS A 62 -18.57 22.78 18.83
CA LYS A 62 -20.04 22.85 18.89
C LYS A 62 -20.59 23.85 17.88
N ASN A 63 -19.98 25.01 17.78
CA ASN A 63 -20.37 26.03 16.80
C ASN A 63 -20.05 25.58 15.37
N GLY A 64 -18.87 25.01 15.13
CA GLY A 64 -18.49 24.44 13.83
C GLY A 64 -19.42 23.30 13.40
N ARG A 65 -19.83 22.43 14.33
CA ARG A 65 -20.84 21.39 14.05
C ARG A 65 -22.22 21.99 13.73
N LYS A 66 -22.62 23.06 14.42
CA LYS A 66 -23.91 23.74 14.18
C LYS A 66 -23.94 24.42 12.80
N TYR A 67 -22.83 25.06 12.39
CA TYR A 67 -22.73 25.64 11.04
C TYR A 67 -22.60 24.54 9.95
N ARG A 68 -21.90 23.44 10.22
CA ARG A 68 -21.75 22.32 9.29
C ARG A 68 -23.00 21.42 9.18
N GLN A 69 -23.80 21.32 10.25
CA GLN A 69 -25.07 20.58 10.21
C GLN A 69 -26.10 21.23 9.28
N LEU A 70 -25.99 22.52 9.00
CA LEU A 70 -26.89 23.23 8.09
C LEU A 70 -26.60 22.95 6.59
N ASP A 71 -25.37 22.49 6.26
CA ASP A 71 -24.96 22.27 4.88
C ASP A 71 -24.74 20.78 4.50
N LEU A 72 -24.86 19.86 5.44
CA LEU A 72 -24.75 18.41 5.17
C LEU A 72 -26.00 17.88 4.45
N LYS A 73 -26.30 18.43 3.28
CA LYS A 73 -27.48 18.05 2.48
C LYS A 73 -27.26 16.82 1.60
N GLU A 74 -26.03 16.36 1.44
CA GLU A 74 -25.74 15.25 0.54
C GLU A 74 -25.33 14.00 1.32
N GLU A 75 -26.32 13.14 1.58
CA GLU A 75 -26.10 11.79 2.06
C GLU A 75 -25.97 10.85 0.86
N ARG A 76 -24.90 10.08 0.79
CA ARG A 76 -24.71 9.03 -0.20
C ARG A 76 -24.60 7.68 0.50
N LYS A 77 -25.34 6.72 0.02
CA LYS A 77 -25.15 5.32 0.39
C LYS A 77 -24.07 4.72 -0.49
N VAL A 78 -23.21 3.89 0.09
CA VAL A 78 -22.25 3.13 -0.69
C VAL A 78 -22.98 2.26 -1.72
N SER A 79 -22.34 2.01 -2.85
CA SER A 79 -22.88 1.12 -3.88
C SER A 79 -23.11 -0.28 -3.32
N SER A 80 -24.24 -0.90 -3.67
CA SER A 80 -24.52 -2.31 -3.37
C SER A 80 -23.43 -3.25 -3.93
N LYS A 81 -22.73 -2.83 -4.98
CA LYS A 81 -21.55 -3.53 -5.54
C LYS A 81 -20.39 -3.53 -4.54
N LEU A 82 -20.11 -2.40 -3.85
CA LEU A 82 -19.08 -2.33 -2.81
C LEU A 82 -19.40 -3.26 -1.63
N GLU A 83 -20.67 -3.28 -1.21
CA GLU A 83 -21.13 -4.14 -0.12
C GLU A 83 -21.04 -5.64 -0.44
N LYS A 84 -21.08 -6.02 -1.72
CA LYS A 84 -20.84 -7.40 -2.17
C LYS A 84 -19.38 -7.73 -2.37
N LEU A 85 -18.58 -6.71 -2.69
CA LEU A 85 -17.16 -6.83 -3.01
C LEU A 85 -16.32 -7.06 -1.76
N LEU A 86 -16.62 -6.34 -0.68
CA LEU A 86 -15.84 -6.36 0.56
C LEU A 86 -16.49 -7.27 1.61
N SER A 87 -15.66 -8.06 2.29
CA SER A 87 -16.06 -8.75 3.51
C SER A 87 -16.35 -7.74 4.64
N TYR A 88 -16.94 -8.21 5.73
CA TYR A 88 -17.20 -7.39 6.92
C TYR A 88 -15.93 -6.72 7.44
N ASN A 89 -14.84 -7.48 7.63
CA ASN A 89 -13.56 -6.96 8.13
C ASN A 89 -12.90 -6.00 7.14
N GLN A 90 -12.96 -6.27 5.84
CA GLN A 90 -12.45 -5.36 4.81
C GLN A 90 -13.23 -4.04 4.78
N THR A 91 -14.55 -4.09 4.99
CA THR A 91 -15.39 -2.88 5.08
C THR A 91 -15.03 -2.05 6.31
N LEU A 92 -14.80 -2.69 7.48
CA LEU A 92 -14.33 -1.99 8.68
C LEU A 92 -12.96 -1.35 8.47
N THR A 93 -12.04 -2.08 7.83
CA THR A 93 -10.70 -1.56 7.49
C THR A 93 -10.81 -0.33 6.58
N LEU A 94 -11.65 -0.39 5.54
CA LEU A 94 -11.90 0.74 4.65
C LEU A 94 -12.44 1.96 5.39
N ILE A 95 -13.46 1.76 6.23
CA ILE A 95 -14.07 2.83 7.03
C ILE A 95 -13.03 3.48 7.93
N ASN A 96 -12.30 2.69 8.71
CA ASN A 96 -11.26 3.19 9.61
C ASN A 96 -10.16 3.94 8.84
N SER A 97 -9.73 3.43 7.70
CA SER A 97 -8.71 4.09 6.88
C SER A 97 -9.19 5.45 6.38
N ILE A 98 -10.45 5.57 5.93
CA ILE A 98 -11.00 6.85 5.48
C ILE A 98 -11.20 7.82 6.66
N GLU A 99 -11.71 7.36 7.80
CA GLU A 99 -11.95 8.21 8.97
C GLU A 99 -10.65 8.75 9.58
N VAL A 100 -9.68 7.86 9.79
CA VAL A 100 -8.44 8.17 10.52
C VAL A 100 -7.35 8.72 9.60
N ASN A 101 -7.08 8.03 8.49
CA ASN A 101 -5.95 8.32 7.62
C ASN A 101 -6.32 9.18 6.41
N LYS A 102 -7.61 9.38 6.13
CA LYS A 102 -8.10 9.99 4.89
C LYS A 102 -7.55 9.24 3.67
N GLU A 103 -7.64 7.92 3.69
CA GLU A 103 -7.08 7.04 2.66
C GLU A 103 -8.08 5.96 2.26
N VAL A 104 -8.17 5.70 0.96
CA VAL A 104 -8.80 4.50 0.40
C VAL A 104 -7.67 3.52 0.07
N PRO A 105 -7.51 2.40 0.81
CA PRO A 105 -6.43 1.46 0.59
C PRO A 105 -6.44 0.88 -0.83
N LEU A 106 -5.31 1.01 -1.54
CA LEU A 106 -5.19 0.60 -2.93
C LEU A 106 -5.47 -0.90 -3.13
N LYS A 107 -5.14 -1.74 -2.14
CA LYS A 107 -5.35 -3.19 -2.22
C LYS A 107 -6.78 -3.59 -2.56
N PHE A 108 -7.77 -2.81 -2.15
CA PHE A 108 -9.17 -3.10 -2.48
C PHE A 108 -9.51 -2.85 -3.96
N ALA A 109 -8.70 -2.06 -4.66
CA ALA A 109 -8.87 -1.84 -6.09
C ALA A 109 -8.62 -3.10 -6.94
N TYR A 110 -7.91 -4.09 -6.41
CA TYR A 110 -7.63 -5.35 -7.08
C TYR A 110 -8.72 -6.41 -6.92
N LEU A 111 -9.77 -6.12 -6.14
CA LEU A 111 -10.87 -7.06 -5.90
C LEU A 111 -11.90 -7.03 -7.05
N GLY A 112 -12.55 -8.16 -7.27
CA GLY A 112 -13.62 -8.30 -8.25
C GLY A 112 -13.20 -7.91 -9.67
N GLU A 113 -13.92 -6.96 -10.30
CA GLU A 113 -13.61 -6.47 -11.65
C GLU A 113 -12.26 -5.76 -11.73
N GLY A 114 -11.75 -5.23 -10.60
CA GLY A 114 -10.44 -4.58 -10.55
C GLY A 114 -9.30 -5.50 -10.95
N ALA A 115 -9.43 -6.80 -10.72
CA ALA A 115 -8.47 -7.79 -11.19
C ALA A 115 -8.37 -7.81 -12.73
N ASP A 116 -9.51 -7.72 -13.43
CA ASP A 116 -9.53 -7.70 -14.90
C ASP A 116 -8.97 -6.39 -15.45
N ILE A 117 -9.35 -5.25 -14.82
CA ILE A 117 -8.84 -3.93 -15.20
C ILE A 117 -7.33 -3.90 -15.03
N TRP A 118 -6.81 -4.40 -13.89
CA TRP A 118 -5.37 -4.48 -13.65
C TRP A 118 -4.67 -5.37 -14.66
N ASN A 119 -5.20 -6.56 -14.94
CA ASN A 119 -4.61 -7.47 -15.92
C ASN A 119 -4.59 -6.87 -17.34
N LYS A 120 -5.65 -6.18 -17.74
CA LYS A 120 -5.72 -5.44 -19.00
C LYS A 120 -4.68 -4.32 -19.05
N PHE A 121 -4.58 -3.52 -17.99
CA PHE A 121 -3.57 -2.47 -17.84
C PHE A 121 -2.15 -3.05 -17.95
N TYR A 122 -1.86 -4.14 -17.24
CA TYR A 122 -0.59 -4.83 -17.33
C TYR A 122 -0.26 -5.26 -18.76
N LEU A 123 -1.19 -5.92 -19.44
CA LEU A 123 -1.00 -6.41 -20.80
C LEU A 123 -0.83 -5.28 -21.82
N SER A 124 -1.46 -4.13 -21.62
CA SER A 124 -1.31 -2.96 -22.47
C SER A 124 0.10 -2.36 -22.33
N THR A 125 0.63 -2.29 -21.11
CA THR A 125 2.01 -1.79 -20.86
C THR A 125 3.08 -2.75 -21.37
N LYS A 126 2.79 -4.06 -21.46
CA LYS A 126 3.72 -5.06 -21.99
C LYS A 126 3.88 -4.96 -23.52
N LYS A 127 2.85 -4.57 -24.25
CA LYS A 127 2.84 -4.51 -25.73
C LYS A 127 3.57 -3.30 -26.29
N GLY A 128 3.80 -2.26 -25.51
CA GLY A 128 4.56 -1.08 -25.93
C GLY A 128 6.06 -1.26 -25.67
N ASP A 129 6.90 -0.56 -26.42
CA ASP A 129 8.33 -0.33 -26.10
C ASP A 129 8.51 0.45 -24.78
N VAL A 130 7.42 0.65 -24.05
CA VAL A 130 7.41 1.37 -22.79
C VAL A 130 8.03 0.46 -21.72
N TYR A 131 9.13 0.89 -21.21
CA TYR A 131 9.83 0.30 -20.08
C TYR A 131 8.90 0.24 -18.86
N SER A 132 8.22 -0.89 -18.66
CA SER A 132 7.39 -1.13 -17.47
C SER A 132 8.26 -1.65 -16.31
N SER A 133 7.84 -1.44 -15.07
CA SER A 133 8.48 -2.04 -13.89
C SER A 133 8.58 -3.56 -14.03
N ASN A 134 7.56 -4.19 -14.59
CA ASN A 134 7.50 -5.64 -14.79
C ASN A 134 8.56 -6.18 -15.75
N ASN A 135 8.82 -5.50 -16.87
CA ASN A 135 9.90 -5.88 -17.79
C ASN A 135 11.27 -5.70 -17.14
N SER A 136 11.41 -4.67 -16.29
CA SER A 136 12.63 -4.47 -15.51
C SER A 136 12.85 -5.57 -14.49
N ASP A 137 11.80 -6.05 -13.84
CA ASP A 137 11.91 -7.14 -12.87
C ASP A 137 12.34 -8.44 -13.54
N VAL A 138 11.77 -8.79 -14.69
CA VAL A 138 12.23 -9.93 -15.50
C VAL A 138 13.71 -9.81 -15.84
N PHE A 139 14.15 -8.65 -16.33
CA PHE A 139 15.53 -8.40 -16.69
C PHE A 139 16.48 -8.50 -15.49
N LEU A 140 16.10 -7.91 -14.34
CA LEU A 140 16.93 -7.94 -13.13
C LEU A 140 17.00 -9.34 -12.53
N LEU A 141 15.89 -10.08 -12.46
CA LEU A 141 15.87 -11.47 -12.02
C LEU A 141 16.75 -12.35 -12.90
N ASP A 142 16.65 -12.17 -14.23
CA ASP A 142 17.45 -12.92 -15.19
C ASP A 142 18.94 -12.68 -15.01
N LYS A 143 19.34 -11.41 -14.87
CA LYS A 143 20.75 -11.03 -14.62
C LYS A 143 21.28 -11.50 -13.27
N GLN A 144 20.44 -11.47 -12.22
CA GLN A 144 20.85 -11.84 -10.88
C GLN A 144 20.68 -13.34 -10.60
N TYR A 145 20.11 -14.09 -11.52
CA TYR A 145 19.84 -15.52 -11.34
C TYR A 145 21.06 -16.33 -10.85
N PRO A 146 22.28 -16.17 -11.41
CA PRO A 146 23.45 -16.89 -10.91
C PRO A 146 23.74 -16.61 -9.43
N ILE A 147 23.64 -15.34 -9.02
CA ILE A 147 23.86 -14.92 -7.63
C ILE A 147 22.74 -15.45 -6.73
N ILE A 148 21.49 -15.38 -7.18
CA ILE A 148 20.35 -15.90 -6.43
C ILE A 148 20.52 -17.39 -6.14
N ILE A 149 20.91 -18.17 -7.16
CA ILE A 149 20.96 -19.63 -7.03
C ILE A 149 22.15 -20.12 -6.20
N GLU A 150 23.23 -19.34 -6.07
CA GLU A 150 24.38 -19.63 -5.22
C GLU A 150 24.03 -19.67 -3.71
N HIS A 151 22.92 -19.05 -3.31
CA HIS A 151 22.43 -19.11 -1.93
C HIS A 151 21.74 -20.43 -1.58
N PHE A 152 21.48 -21.30 -2.56
CA PHE A 152 20.86 -22.60 -2.38
C PHE A 152 21.86 -23.71 -2.70
N ALA A 153 21.83 -24.81 -1.96
CA ALA A 153 22.72 -25.94 -2.23
C ALA A 153 22.55 -26.48 -3.66
N PRO A 154 23.60 -27.06 -4.29
CA PRO A 154 23.58 -27.41 -5.70
C PRO A 154 22.39 -28.28 -6.15
N ASN A 155 21.98 -29.25 -5.33
CA ASN A 155 20.86 -30.17 -5.63
C ASN A 155 19.57 -29.84 -4.85
N GLN A 156 19.52 -28.69 -4.17
CA GLN A 156 18.38 -28.31 -3.33
C GLN A 156 17.20 -27.91 -4.20
N LYS A 157 16.04 -28.44 -3.85
CA LYS A 157 14.76 -27.99 -4.39
C LYS A 157 14.35 -26.68 -3.72
N ILE A 158 13.56 -25.87 -4.43
CA ILE A 158 13.17 -24.52 -4.01
C ILE A 158 11.67 -24.35 -4.28
N ASN A 159 10.95 -23.86 -3.29
CA ASN A 159 9.60 -23.34 -3.51
C ASN A 159 9.71 -21.88 -3.95
N VAL A 160 8.98 -21.49 -4.98
CA VAL A 160 8.87 -20.08 -5.38
C VAL A 160 7.54 -19.53 -4.86
N VAL A 161 7.60 -18.55 -3.96
CA VAL A 161 6.45 -17.90 -3.34
C VAL A 161 6.32 -16.49 -3.89
N ASP A 162 5.23 -16.21 -4.61
CA ASP A 162 4.98 -14.95 -5.32
C ASP A 162 3.92 -14.11 -4.58
N LEU A 163 4.37 -13.04 -3.91
CA LEU A 163 3.54 -12.15 -3.10
C LEU A 163 3.00 -10.99 -3.93
N GLY A 164 1.70 -10.85 -3.97
CA GLY A 164 1.03 -9.96 -4.90
C GLY A 164 1.25 -10.45 -6.33
N SER A 165 0.94 -11.71 -6.56
CA SER A 165 1.31 -12.49 -7.75
C SER A 165 0.83 -11.90 -9.09
N GLY A 166 -0.17 -11.03 -9.04
CA GLY A 166 -0.70 -10.37 -10.22
C GLY A 166 -1.18 -11.38 -11.27
N ASN A 167 -0.54 -11.42 -12.44
CA ASN A 167 -0.84 -12.39 -13.48
C ASN A 167 0.25 -13.44 -13.69
N GLY A 168 1.25 -13.49 -12.82
CA GLY A 168 2.34 -14.45 -12.84
C GLY A 168 3.39 -14.24 -13.95
N TYR A 169 3.26 -13.20 -14.78
CA TYR A 169 4.21 -12.97 -15.88
C TYR A 169 5.64 -12.67 -15.43
N PRO A 170 5.88 -11.82 -14.42
CA PRO A 170 7.24 -11.46 -14.02
C PRO A 170 8.09 -12.64 -13.59
N VAL A 171 7.45 -13.67 -13.01
CA VAL A 171 8.16 -14.84 -12.47
C VAL A 171 8.33 -15.98 -13.47
N THR A 172 7.68 -15.91 -14.63
CA THR A 172 7.64 -17.03 -15.60
C THR A 172 9.04 -17.51 -16.01
N GLU A 173 9.97 -16.59 -16.30
CA GLU A 173 11.30 -16.96 -16.80
C GLU A 173 12.18 -17.58 -15.70
N ILE A 174 12.13 -17.07 -14.47
CA ILE A 174 12.86 -17.68 -13.35
C ILE A 174 12.32 -19.07 -13.02
N LEU A 175 11.01 -19.27 -13.11
CA LEU A 175 10.40 -20.59 -12.93
C LEU A 175 10.88 -21.59 -13.97
N LYS A 176 10.96 -21.19 -15.26
CA LYS A 176 11.50 -22.03 -16.33
C LYS A 176 12.96 -22.43 -16.10
N LYS A 177 13.80 -21.46 -15.67
CA LYS A 177 15.22 -21.73 -15.34
C LYS A 177 15.35 -22.71 -14.20
N LEU A 178 14.68 -22.46 -13.07
CA LEU A 178 14.68 -23.38 -11.93
C LEU A 178 14.18 -24.77 -12.31
N LYS A 179 13.17 -24.86 -13.19
CA LYS A 179 12.69 -26.14 -13.70
C LYS A 179 13.72 -26.85 -14.58
N SER A 180 14.37 -26.15 -15.50
CA SER A 180 15.40 -26.74 -16.38
C SER A 180 16.61 -27.27 -15.61
N GLU A 181 16.93 -26.66 -14.47
CA GLU A 181 18.00 -27.07 -13.55
C GLU A 181 17.52 -28.11 -12.51
N ASN A 182 16.29 -28.60 -12.64
CA ASN A 182 15.67 -29.53 -11.69
C ASN A 182 15.64 -29.01 -10.24
N LYS A 183 15.59 -27.68 -10.06
CA LYS A 183 15.56 -27.00 -8.74
C LYS A 183 14.14 -26.59 -8.30
N LEU A 184 13.19 -26.43 -9.22
CA LEU A 184 11.84 -26.03 -8.86
C LEU A 184 11.08 -27.17 -8.18
N ASN A 185 10.60 -26.93 -6.96
CA ASN A 185 9.71 -27.84 -6.22
C ASN A 185 8.25 -27.51 -6.47
N SER A 186 7.86 -26.29 -6.16
CA SER A 186 6.48 -25.80 -6.31
C SER A 186 6.45 -24.30 -6.65
N TYR A 187 5.32 -23.85 -7.17
CA TYR A 187 4.99 -22.44 -7.30
C TYR A 187 3.78 -22.11 -6.42
N VAL A 188 3.90 -21.04 -5.65
CA VAL A 188 2.89 -20.59 -4.70
C VAL A 188 2.55 -19.14 -4.96
N ALA A 189 1.32 -18.85 -5.32
CA ALA A 189 0.82 -17.50 -5.50
C ALA A 189 0.03 -17.05 -4.25
N ILE A 190 0.35 -15.87 -3.73
CA ILE A 190 -0.35 -15.25 -2.60
C ILE A 190 -0.83 -13.88 -3.02
N ASP A 191 -2.14 -13.63 -2.90
CA ASP A 191 -2.77 -12.35 -3.24
C ASP A 191 -4.01 -12.12 -2.37
N ILE A 192 -4.46 -10.87 -2.24
CA ILE A 192 -5.71 -10.54 -1.54
C ILE A 192 -6.94 -10.90 -2.39
N SER A 193 -6.79 -11.03 -3.71
CA SER A 193 -7.85 -11.21 -4.69
C SER A 193 -7.88 -12.63 -5.23
N GLN A 194 -8.94 -13.40 -4.92
CA GLN A 194 -9.16 -14.72 -5.53
C GLN A 194 -9.10 -14.66 -7.06
N LYS A 195 -9.70 -13.63 -7.64
CA LYS A 195 -9.74 -13.48 -9.10
C LYS A 195 -8.36 -13.27 -9.73
N ILE A 196 -7.47 -12.54 -9.04
CA ILE A 196 -6.06 -12.43 -9.44
C ILE A 196 -5.39 -13.81 -9.35
N LEU A 197 -5.60 -14.55 -8.27
CA LEU A 197 -5.04 -15.89 -8.11
C LEU A 197 -5.50 -16.85 -9.22
N ASP A 198 -6.77 -16.75 -9.63
CA ASP A 198 -7.30 -17.54 -10.75
C ASP A 198 -6.61 -17.19 -12.09
N ILE A 199 -6.36 -15.89 -12.32
CA ILE A 199 -5.62 -15.40 -13.50
C ILE A 199 -4.19 -15.92 -13.48
N THR A 200 -3.50 -15.78 -12.33
CA THR A 200 -2.13 -16.24 -12.11
C THR A 200 -2.04 -17.74 -12.38
N LYS A 201 -2.87 -18.53 -11.70
CA LYS A 201 -2.89 -20.00 -11.85
C LYS A 201 -3.04 -20.41 -13.30
N LYS A 202 -4.05 -19.86 -13.98
CA LYS A 202 -4.30 -20.13 -15.41
C LYS A 202 -3.10 -19.80 -16.31
N ASN A 203 -2.38 -18.72 -16.01
CA ASN A 203 -1.22 -18.31 -16.81
C ASN A 203 0.00 -19.20 -16.55
N ILE A 204 0.25 -19.57 -15.29
CA ILE A 204 1.36 -20.45 -14.92
C ILE A 204 1.11 -21.89 -15.39
N GLU A 205 -0.12 -22.39 -15.33
CA GLU A 205 -0.47 -23.70 -15.88
C GLU A 205 -0.13 -23.83 -17.38
N LYS A 206 -0.33 -22.75 -18.17
CA LYS A 206 0.06 -22.70 -19.60
C LYS A 206 1.57 -22.82 -19.82
N VAL A 207 2.40 -22.52 -18.84
CA VAL A 207 3.87 -22.68 -18.93
C VAL A 207 4.27 -24.16 -18.88
N ASN A 208 3.40 -25.02 -18.38
CA ASN A 208 3.59 -26.49 -18.29
C ASN A 208 4.87 -26.87 -17.50
N LEU A 209 5.02 -26.32 -16.31
CA LEU A 209 6.20 -26.56 -15.47
C LEU A 209 6.25 -27.98 -14.89
N GLY A 210 5.11 -28.68 -14.80
CA GLY A 210 5.02 -30.03 -14.24
C GLY A 210 5.38 -30.09 -12.76
N VAL A 211 5.06 -29.05 -12.00
CA VAL A 211 5.19 -28.95 -10.54
C VAL A 211 3.88 -28.49 -9.92
N PRO A 212 3.64 -28.76 -8.62
CA PRO A 212 2.46 -28.25 -7.92
C PRO A 212 2.36 -26.72 -7.99
N ILE A 213 1.12 -26.23 -8.17
CA ILE A 213 0.77 -24.81 -8.15
C ILE A 213 -0.25 -24.61 -7.02
N HIS A 214 0.12 -23.83 -6.02
CA HIS A 214 -0.74 -23.52 -4.87
C HIS A 214 -1.14 -22.05 -4.91
N THR A 215 -2.33 -21.74 -4.37
CA THR A 215 -2.83 -20.37 -4.28
C THR A 215 -3.38 -20.12 -2.88
N PHE A 216 -3.03 -18.98 -2.27
CA PHE A 216 -3.51 -18.58 -0.95
C PHE A 216 -4.03 -17.15 -0.98
N ILE A 217 -5.24 -16.95 -0.44
CA ILE A 217 -5.77 -15.61 -0.21
C ILE A 217 -5.18 -15.11 1.10
N ALA A 218 -4.38 -14.03 1.04
CA ALA A 218 -3.86 -13.38 2.24
C ALA A 218 -3.62 -11.88 2.02
N ASP A 219 -3.82 -11.11 3.08
CA ASP A 219 -3.48 -9.70 3.16
C ASP A 219 -2.16 -9.54 3.91
N PHE A 220 -1.03 -9.68 3.22
CA PHE A 220 0.31 -9.58 3.81
C PHE A 220 0.64 -8.17 4.34
N GLU A 221 -0.17 -7.15 4.06
CA GLU A 221 -0.03 -5.85 4.71
C GLU A 221 -0.42 -5.89 6.20
N SER A 222 -1.39 -6.74 6.57
CA SER A 222 -1.98 -6.79 7.91
C SER A 222 -1.89 -8.15 8.59
N GLN A 223 -1.48 -9.21 7.87
CA GLN A 223 -1.44 -10.59 8.36
C GLN A 223 -0.02 -11.15 8.29
N SER A 224 0.39 -11.86 9.34
CA SER A 224 1.60 -12.70 9.28
C SER A 224 1.43 -13.80 8.24
N LEU A 225 2.50 -14.08 7.51
CA LEU A 225 2.54 -15.20 6.57
C LEU A 225 3.12 -16.49 7.18
N GLN A 226 3.34 -16.50 8.49
CA GLN A 226 4.00 -17.61 9.19
C GLN A 226 3.35 -18.96 8.90
N ASP A 227 2.04 -19.08 9.06
CA ASP A 227 1.35 -20.36 8.88
C ASP A 227 1.38 -20.83 7.42
N ILE A 228 1.25 -19.87 6.48
CA ILE A 228 1.30 -20.19 5.04
C ILE A 228 2.70 -20.65 4.65
N LEU A 229 3.73 -19.88 4.99
CA LEU A 229 5.13 -20.22 4.65
C LEU A 229 5.57 -21.52 5.32
N TYR A 230 5.13 -21.75 6.56
CA TYR A 230 5.38 -23.02 7.26
C TYR A 230 4.74 -24.20 6.53
N SER A 231 3.46 -24.09 6.15
CA SER A 231 2.74 -25.17 5.46
C SER A 231 3.32 -25.51 4.08
N ILE A 232 3.86 -24.49 3.38
CA ILE A 232 4.54 -24.69 2.10
C ILE A 232 5.85 -25.45 2.28
N LYS A 233 6.59 -25.14 3.32
CA LYS A 233 7.92 -25.70 3.62
C LYS A 233 7.85 -27.14 4.11
N HIS A 234 6.86 -27.46 4.91
CA HIS A 234 6.64 -28.78 5.52
C HIS A 234 5.51 -29.50 4.83
N ASN A 235 5.75 -29.96 3.60
CA ASN A 235 4.80 -30.78 2.88
C ASN A 235 4.72 -32.20 3.48
N GLU A 236 3.79 -33.03 2.97
CA GLU A 236 3.52 -34.40 3.47
C GLU A 236 4.74 -35.34 3.55
N GLN A 237 5.91 -34.93 3.04
CA GLN A 237 7.15 -35.72 3.04
C GLN A 237 8.18 -35.24 4.07
N ASP A 238 7.82 -34.33 4.99
CA ASP A 238 8.70 -33.76 6.03
C ASP A 238 10.04 -33.18 5.51
N GLN A 239 10.10 -32.79 4.23
CA GLN A 239 11.28 -32.18 3.64
C GLN A 239 11.26 -30.68 3.90
N ASN A 240 12.35 -30.20 4.54
CA ASN A 240 12.55 -28.76 4.75
C ASN A 240 13.03 -28.11 3.45
N ILE A 241 12.10 -27.69 2.58
CA ILE A 241 12.42 -27.08 1.29
C ILE A 241 12.41 -25.56 1.42
N PRO A 242 13.51 -24.84 1.12
CA PRO A 242 13.58 -23.41 1.25
C PRO A 242 12.65 -22.68 0.30
N ASN A 243 12.25 -21.48 0.71
CA ASN A 243 11.41 -20.59 -0.08
C ASN A 243 12.25 -19.46 -0.70
N LEU A 244 12.11 -19.29 -2.01
CA LEU A 244 12.47 -18.06 -2.71
C LEU A 244 11.19 -17.21 -2.80
N ILE A 245 11.10 -16.20 -1.96
CA ILE A 245 9.94 -15.31 -1.84
C ILE A 245 10.16 -14.12 -2.76
N LEU A 246 9.21 -13.84 -3.64
CA LEU A 246 9.27 -12.75 -4.60
C LEU A 246 8.14 -11.76 -4.33
N MET A 247 8.46 -10.48 -4.18
CA MET A 247 7.51 -9.36 -4.11
C MET A 247 7.88 -8.35 -5.20
N LEU A 248 7.36 -8.56 -6.37
CA LEU A 248 7.72 -7.85 -7.60
C LEU A 248 6.66 -6.83 -8.04
N GLY A 249 6.86 -6.21 -9.20
CA GLY A 249 5.88 -5.29 -9.78
C GLY A 249 5.71 -3.99 -9.01
N SER A 250 6.69 -3.61 -8.19
CA SER A 250 6.59 -2.44 -7.32
C SER A 250 5.43 -2.52 -6.31
N THR A 251 5.14 -3.70 -5.80
CA THR A 251 4.09 -3.93 -4.79
C THR A 251 4.39 -3.17 -3.49
N LEU A 252 5.58 -3.36 -2.92
CA LEU A 252 5.98 -2.70 -1.67
C LEU A 252 5.95 -1.16 -1.72
N PRO A 253 6.33 -0.48 -2.81
CA PRO A 253 6.24 0.97 -2.92
C PRO A 253 4.86 1.59 -2.73
N ASN A 254 3.80 0.83 -2.97
CA ASN A 254 2.42 1.28 -2.80
C ASN A 254 1.91 1.19 -1.34
N ILE A 255 2.70 0.58 -0.45
CA ILE A 255 2.32 0.31 0.94
C ILE A 255 3.04 1.29 1.88
N GLU A 256 2.33 1.87 2.83
CA GLU A 256 2.90 2.71 3.89
C GLU A 256 2.21 2.43 5.23
N PRO A 257 2.96 2.11 6.28
CA PRO A 257 4.43 1.98 6.32
C PRO A 257 4.93 0.66 5.72
N GLN A 258 6.02 0.72 4.94
CA GLN A 258 6.61 -0.45 4.27
C GLN A 258 7.21 -1.48 5.22
N ILE A 259 7.49 -1.09 6.46
CA ILE A 259 8.08 -1.98 7.47
C ILE A 259 7.13 -3.12 7.87
N GLN A 260 5.83 -2.85 7.95
CA GLN A 260 4.86 -3.84 8.42
C GLN A 260 4.78 -5.08 7.53
N PRO A 261 4.62 -4.98 6.20
CA PRO A 261 4.64 -6.17 5.35
C PRO A 261 5.98 -6.92 5.40
N LEU A 262 7.11 -6.23 5.54
CA LEU A 262 8.41 -6.90 5.71
C LEU A 262 8.47 -7.73 7.00
N LEU A 263 7.95 -7.20 8.11
CA LEU A 263 7.86 -7.94 9.37
C LEU A 263 6.89 -9.13 9.28
N ASN A 264 5.75 -8.95 8.60
CA ASN A 264 4.77 -10.02 8.40
C ASN A 264 5.34 -11.18 7.56
N ILE A 265 6.17 -10.88 6.56
CA ILE A 265 6.88 -11.88 5.75
C ILE A 265 7.98 -12.55 6.59
N LYS A 266 8.83 -11.73 7.24
CA LYS A 266 9.93 -12.20 8.09
C LYS A 266 9.46 -13.21 9.13
N ALA A 267 8.29 -12.98 9.74
CA ALA A 267 7.75 -13.88 10.78
C ALA A 267 7.58 -15.33 10.30
N GLY A 268 7.44 -15.57 9.00
CA GLY A 268 7.34 -16.91 8.42
C GLY A 268 8.63 -17.43 7.77
N MET A 269 9.68 -16.60 7.69
CA MET A 269 10.96 -16.99 7.08
C MET A 269 11.82 -17.81 8.04
N THR A 270 12.65 -18.66 7.48
CA THR A 270 13.76 -19.34 8.17
C THR A 270 15.09 -18.88 7.55
N VAL A 271 16.21 -19.28 8.16
CA VAL A 271 17.57 -18.91 7.68
C VAL A 271 17.89 -19.37 6.26
N GLU A 272 17.13 -20.32 5.72
CA GLU A 272 17.29 -20.81 4.36
C GLU A 272 16.38 -20.10 3.35
N ASP A 273 15.48 -19.23 3.81
CA ASP A 273 14.53 -18.53 2.97
C ASP A 273 15.07 -17.15 2.57
N TYR A 274 14.76 -16.73 1.34
CA TYR A 274 15.21 -15.45 0.82
C TYR A 274 14.03 -14.69 0.24
N LEU A 275 13.99 -13.39 0.51
CA LEU A 275 13.02 -12.46 -0.07
C LEU A 275 13.70 -11.57 -1.10
N ILE A 276 13.16 -11.54 -2.30
CA ILE A 276 13.53 -10.56 -3.34
C ILE A 276 12.37 -9.60 -3.53
N THR A 277 12.66 -8.32 -3.48
CA THR A 277 11.68 -7.28 -3.79
C THR A 277 12.24 -6.25 -4.76
N SER A 278 11.36 -5.67 -5.56
CA SER A 278 11.71 -4.64 -6.53
C SER A 278 10.91 -3.36 -6.29
N ASN A 279 11.60 -2.23 -6.40
CA ASN A 279 11.05 -0.92 -6.14
C ASN A 279 11.48 0.07 -7.23
N ALA A 280 10.75 1.18 -7.39
CA ALA A 280 11.24 2.26 -8.22
C ALA A 280 12.36 3.02 -7.51
N TYR A 281 13.45 3.25 -8.23
CA TYR A 281 14.56 4.07 -7.77
C TYR A 281 14.21 5.57 -7.80
N ASP A 282 14.60 6.30 -6.76
CA ASP A 282 14.32 7.75 -6.71
C ASP A 282 15.28 8.54 -7.59
N LYS A 283 14.72 9.19 -8.60
CA LYS A 283 15.41 10.16 -9.44
C LYS A 283 14.61 11.47 -9.45
N PRO A 284 15.26 12.62 -9.24
CA PRO A 284 14.57 13.92 -9.19
C PRO A 284 13.66 14.18 -10.40
N GLU A 285 14.15 13.88 -11.60
CA GLU A 285 13.43 14.10 -12.85
C GLU A 285 12.14 13.26 -13.00
N THR A 286 11.99 12.20 -12.23
CA THR A 286 10.81 11.34 -12.28
C THR A 286 9.77 11.63 -11.21
N ARG A 287 10.05 12.58 -10.30
CA ARG A 287 9.19 12.87 -9.15
C ARG A 287 7.85 13.48 -9.54
N THR A 288 7.78 14.20 -10.65
CA THR A 288 6.57 14.85 -11.15
C THR A 288 5.76 13.99 -12.13
N SER A 289 6.31 12.89 -12.65
CA SER A 289 5.57 12.00 -13.55
C SER A 289 4.69 11.01 -12.78
N PHE A 290 3.49 10.72 -13.30
CA PHE A 290 2.53 9.79 -12.69
C PHE A 290 2.04 8.80 -13.77
N PRO A 291 2.89 7.86 -14.23
CA PRO A 291 2.60 7.04 -15.40
C PRO A 291 1.29 6.23 -15.29
N ALA A 292 0.95 5.70 -14.12
CA ALA A 292 -0.31 4.97 -13.92
C ALA A 292 -1.55 5.81 -14.26
N PHE A 293 -1.44 7.15 -14.20
CA PHE A 293 -2.53 8.08 -14.51
C PHE A 293 -2.50 8.63 -15.94
N GLU A 294 -1.55 8.19 -16.75
CA GLU A 294 -1.47 8.50 -18.19
C GLU A 294 -2.29 7.49 -18.99
N PHE A 295 -2.60 6.32 -18.42
CA PHE A 295 -3.43 5.28 -18.99
C PHE A 295 -4.83 5.27 -18.38
N GLU A 296 -5.87 5.13 -19.23
CA GLU A 296 -7.26 5.08 -18.75
C GLU A 296 -7.51 3.88 -17.82
N ASP A 297 -6.99 2.70 -18.18
CA ASP A 297 -7.13 1.49 -17.33
C ASP A 297 -6.48 1.69 -15.95
N GLY A 298 -5.35 2.40 -15.87
CA GLY A 298 -4.71 2.73 -14.59
C GLY A 298 -5.53 3.69 -13.74
N LYS A 299 -6.14 4.72 -14.35
CA LYS A 299 -7.07 5.62 -13.67
C LYS A 299 -8.32 4.88 -13.21
N GLU A 300 -8.88 4.02 -14.07
CA GLU A 300 -10.07 3.24 -13.77
C GLU A 300 -9.85 2.33 -12.57
N LEU A 301 -8.71 1.63 -12.52
CA LEU A 301 -8.32 0.80 -11.41
C LEU A 301 -8.27 1.58 -10.09
N ILE A 302 -7.52 2.68 -10.05
CA ILE A 302 -7.29 3.47 -8.83
C ILE A 302 -8.58 4.11 -8.35
N LEU A 303 -9.45 4.54 -9.25
CA LEU A 303 -10.70 5.23 -8.94
C LEU A 303 -11.90 4.28 -8.74
N GLN A 304 -11.73 2.97 -8.88
CA GLN A 304 -12.83 1.99 -8.75
C GLN A 304 -13.50 2.09 -7.37
N ILE A 305 -12.76 1.92 -6.30
CA ILE A 305 -13.31 1.97 -4.93
C ILE A 305 -13.84 3.37 -4.58
N PRO A 306 -13.11 4.47 -4.85
CA PRO A 306 -13.66 5.82 -4.71
C PRO A 306 -15.01 6.02 -5.40
N LYS A 307 -15.18 5.57 -6.64
CA LYS A 307 -16.47 5.67 -7.36
C LYS A 307 -17.57 4.88 -6.66
N LEU A 308 -17.28 3.70 -6.14
CA LEU A 308 -18.24 2.87 -5.40
C LEU A 308 -18.62 3.48 -4.04
N LEU A 309 -17.76 4.34 -3.48
CA LEU A 309 -18.03 5.18 -2.30
C LEU A 309 -18.84 6.46 -2.65
N GLY A 310 -19.06 6.74 -3.92
CA GLY A 310 -19.72 7.96 -4.39
C GLY A 310 -18.80 9.17 -4.51
N LEU A 311 -17.46 8.98 -4.45
CA LEU A 311 -16.47 10.02 -4.71
C LEU A 311 -16.23 10.10 -6.22
N ASN A 312 -16.59 11.23 -6.83
CA ASN A 312 -16.53 11.44 -8.27
C ASN A 312 -16.26 12.92 -8.62
N ASN A 313 -16.23 13.26 -9.90
CA ASN A 313 -15.94 14.63 -10.38
C ASN A 313 -16.98 15.69 -9.96
N GLU A 314 -18.18 15.30 -9.49
CA GLU A 314 -19.21 16.24 -9.01
C GLU A 314 -18.91 16.76 -7.59
N ASN A 315 -18.14 15.99 -6.82
CA ASN A 315 -17.86 16.30 -5.42
C ASN A 315 -16.37 16.33 -5.08
N CYS A 316 -15.49 15.90 -6.00
CA CYS A 316 -14.04 15.89 -5.82
C CYS A 316 -13.32 16.46 -7.04
N LYS A 317 -12.19 17.09 -6.80
CA LYS A 317 -11.17 17.31 -7.84
C LYS A 317 -9.92 16.50 -7.51
N THR A 318 -9.18 16.14 -8.55
CA THR A 318 -7.94 15.36 -8.43
C THR A 318 -6.76 16.27 -8.13
N GLU A 319 -5.84 15.79 -7.30
CA GLU A 319 -4.58 16.46 -6.97
C GLU A 319 -3.44 15.44 -7.05
N LYS A 320 -2.37 15.77 -7.79
CA LYS A 320 -1.15 14.98 -7.89
C LYS A 320 -0.03 15.75 -7.20
N ILE A 321 0.59 15.17 -6.19
CA ILE A 321 1.66 15.82 -5.44
C ILE A 321 2.86 14.88 -5.24
N TYR A 322 4.06 15.47 -5.15
CA TYR A 322 5.23 14.81 -4.60
C TYR A 322 5.53 15.40 -3.22
N ASN A 323 5.35 14.59 -2.20
CA ASN A 323 5.68 14.95 -0.83
C ASN A 323 7.18 14.75 -0.59
N GLN A 324 7.96 15.82 -0.74
CA GLN A 324 9.41 15.76 -0.66
C GLN A 324 9.91 15.28 0.72
N LYS A 325 9.22 15.66 1.81
CA LYS A 325 9.61 15.23 3.17
C LYS A 325 9.47 13.73 3.37
N LYS A 326 8.46 13.12 2.74
CA LYS A 326 8.18 11.69 2.84
C LYS A 326 8.79 10.87 1.70
N GLY A 327 9.27 11.49 0.62
CA GLY A 327 9.67 10.79 -0.60
C GLY A 327 8.51 10.05 -1.29
N LEU A 328 7.28 10.57 -1.15
CA LEU A 328 6.06 9.93 -1.64
C LEU A 328 5.44 10.71 -2.78
N LYS A 329 5.05 10.01 -3.83
CA LYS A 329 4.03 10.48 -4.76
C LYS A 329 2.66 10.15 -4.18
N GLU A 330 1.76 11.10 -4.24
CA GLU A 330 0.39 10.96 -3.74
C GLU A 330 -0.60 11.43 -4.79
N PHE A 331 -1.66 10.65 -4.99
CA PHE A 331 -2.82 11.06 -5.77
C PHE A 331 -4.02 11.13 -4.84
N ASN A 332 -4.58 12.33 -4.76
CA ASN A 332 -5.64 12.65 -3.82
C ASN A 332 -6.90 13.08 -4.55
N LEU A 333 -8.04 12.73 -3.95
CA LEU A 333 -9.33 13.34 -4.22
C LEU A 333 -9.57 14.42 -3.17
N VAL A 334 -9.70 15.69 -3.61
CA VAL A 334 -9.96 16.83 -2.75
C VAL A 334 -11.44 17.18 -2.81
N LEU A 335 -12.13 17.06 -1.68
CA LEU A 335 -13.56 17.33 -1.62
C LEU A 335 -13.89 18.80 -1.90
N GLN A 336 -14.88 19.02 -2.74
CA GLN A 336 -15.40 20.35 -3.10
C GLN A 336 -16.61 20.75 -2.24
N LYS A 337 -17.19 19.81 -1.50
CA LYS A 337 -18.32 20.00 -0.60
C LYS A 337 -18.28 18.98 0.53
N ASP A 338 -19.02 19.24 1.61
CA ASP A 338 -19.20 18.27 2.68
C ASP A 338 -20.03 17.08 2.18
N LEU A 339 -19.65 15.87 2.62
CA LEU A 339 -20.26 14.62 2.17
C LEU A 339 -20.43 13.64 3.33
N GLN A 340 -21.57 12.97 3.38
CA GLN A 340 -21.80 11.82 4.26
C GLN A 340 -21.87 10.54 3.42
N ILE A 341 -21.12 9.52 3.84
CA ILE A 341 -21.14 8.21 3.19
C ILE A 341 -21.64 7.18 4.19
N THR A 342 -22.82 6.62 3.90
CA THR A 342 -23.48 5.64 4.76
C THR A 342 -23.21 4.22 4.26
N PHE A 343 -22.81 3.36 5.18
CA PHE A 343 -22.61 1.92 5.01
C PHE A 343 -23.80 1.18 5.66
N PRO A 344 -24.85 0.86 4.91
CA PRO A 344 -26.11 0.37 5.46
C PRO A 344 -25.93 -0.93 6.26
N LYS A 345 -25.16 -1.88 5.76
CA LYS A 345 -24.92 -3.17 6.44
C LYS A 345 -24.26 -3.06 7.81
N LEU A 346 -23.51 -1.98 8.04
CA LEU A 346 -22.81 -1.73 9.30
C LEU A 346 -23.51 -0.68 10.15
N ASN A 347 -24.61 -0.10 9.64
CA ASN A 347 -25.29 1.04 10.25
C ASN A 347 -24.29 2.15 10.65
N LYS A 348 -23.30 2.42 9.77
CA LYS A 348 -22.24 3.39 10.01
C LYS A 348 -22.22 4.45 8.92
N THR A 349 -22.05 5.72 9.34
CA THR A 349 -21.92 6.86 8.44
C THR A 349 -20.62 7.59 8.74
N ILE A 350 -19.77 7.76 7.73
CA ILE A 350 -18.58 8.59 7.79
C ILE A 350 -18.88 10.00 7.27
N LYS A 351 -18.20 10.98 7.85
CA LYS A 351 -18.35 12.40 7.45
C LYS A 351 -17.02 12.89 6.89
N LEU A 352 -17.09 13.40 5.68
CA LEU A 352 -15.99 14.03 4.99
C LEU A 352 -16.34 15.51 4.76
N TYR A 353 -15.35 16.36 4.84
CA TYR A 353 -15.55 17.80 4.79
C TYR A 353 -14.89 18.41 3.57
N ILE A 354 -15.43 19.53 3.12
CA ILE A 354 -14.80 20.34 2.06
C ILE A 354 -13.32 20.56 2.36
N ASN A 355 -12.49 20.42 1.31
CA ASN A 355 -11.01 20.42 1.38
C ASN A 355 -10.37 19.22 2.08
N ASP A 356 -11.12 18.21 2.56
CA ASP A 356 -10.51 16.94 2.93
C ASP A 356 -9.80 16.35 1.70
N ARG A 357 -8.57 15.90 1.91
CA ARG A 357 -7.78 15.18 0.90
C ARG A 357 -7.86 13.70 1.20
N ILE A 358 -8.52 12.98 0.32
CA ILE A 358 -8.62 11.52 0.42
C ILE A 358 -7.55 10.93 -0.48
N ASN A 359 -6.52 10.35 0.12
CA ASN A 359 -5.49 9.66 -0.64
C ASN A 359 -6.08 8.37 -1.24
N VAL A 360 -5.90 8.17 -2.55
CA VAL A 360 -6.39 6.99 -3.26
C VAL A 360 -5.26 6.22 -3.93
N TRP A 361 -4.07 6.79 -3.94
CA TRP A 361 -2.86 6.12 -4.39
C TRP A 361 -1.63 6.83 -3.83
N LYS A 362 -0.66 6.06 -3.37
CA LYS A 362 0.64 6.52 -2.92
C LYS A 362 1.73 5.61 -3.46
N TYR A 363 2.89 6.18 -3.69
CA TYR A 363 4.01 5.46 -4.27
C TYR A 363 5.33 6.01 -3.76
N ARG A 364 6.07 5.19 -3.02
CA ARG A 364 7.40 5.54 -2.53
C ARG A 364 8.44 5.20 -3.60
N ARG A 365 9.45 6.05 -3.71
CA ARG A 365 10.67 5.75 -4.45
C ARG A 365 11.81 5.56 -3.47
N ASP A 366 12.65 4.59 -3.76
CA ASP A 366 13.73 4.19 -2.86
C ASP A 366 15.10 4.67 -3.36
N THR A 367 15.98 4.96 -2.40
CA THR A 367 17.42 5.05 -2.60
C THR A 367 18.09 3.86 -1.94
N PHE A 368 19.39 3.66 -2.19
CA PHE A 368 20.16 2.61 -1.50
C PHE A 368 20.12 2.79 0.02
N GLU A 369 20.22 4.03 0.51
CA GLU A 369 20.17 4.36 1.94
C GLU A 369 18.81 4.00 2.56
N LEU A 370 17.71 4.29 1.87
CA LEU A 370 16.36 3.95 2.34
C LEU A 370 16.15 2.43 2.38
N ILE A 371 16.69 1.69 1.40
CA ILE A 371 16.63 0.22 1.40
C ILE A 371 17.43 -0.33 2.58
N ASN A 372 18.68 0.12 2.76
CA ASN A 372 19.53 -0.30 3.88
C ASN A 372 18.85 -0.02 5.23
N LYS A 373 18.23 1.16 5.37
CA LYS A 373 17.48 1.51 6.58
C LYS A 373 16.31 0.55 6.79
N LYS A 374 15.50 0.26 5.78
CA LYS A 374 14.35 -0.66 5.89
C LYS A 374 14.79 -2.07 6.27
N CYS A 375 15.85 -2.57 5.64
CA CYS A 375 16.41 -3.89 5.97
C CYS A 375 16.85 -3.94 7.44
N LYS A 376 17.54 -2.90 7.91
CA LYS A 376 17.97 -2.79 9.31
C LYS A 376 16.78 -2.70 10.27
N ASP A 377 15.79 -1.85 9.97
CA ASP A 377 14.60 -1.66 10.81
C ASP A 377 13.74 -2.95 10.89
N ALA A 378 13.77 -3.79 9.83
CA ALA A 378 13.11 -5.10 9.79
C ALA A 378 14.03 -6.23 10.33
N GLU A 379 15.27 -5.92 10.73
CA GLU A 379 16.29 -6.92 11.11
C GLU A 379 16.47 -7.99 10.02
N LEU A 380 16.55 -7.56 8.77
CA LEU A 380 16.83 -8.40 7.60
C LEU A 380 18.27 -8.17 7.14
N VAL A 381 18.93 -9.24 6.75
CA VAL A 381 20.29 -9.22 6.20
C VAL A 381 20.23 -9.06 4.69
N GLN A 382 20.86 -8.02 4.17
CA GLN A 382 20.90 -7.74 2.74
C GLN A 382 22.03 -8.53 2.08
N HIS A 383 21.71 -9.29 1.03
CA HIS A 383 22.65 -10.09 0.24
C HIS A 383 23.11 -9.34 -1.00
N PHE A 384 22.19 -8.72 -1.72
CA PHE A 384 22.54 -7.79 -2.81
C PHE A 384 21.49 -6.67 -2.94
N THR A 385 21.93 -5.58 -3.59
CA THR A 385 21.06 -4.54 -4.14
C THR A 385 21.58 -4.16 -5.52
N VAL A 386 20.72 -4.23 -6.53
CA VAL A 386 21.07 -3.95 -7.92
C VAL A 386 20.06 -2.98 -8.52
N ARG A 387 20.56 -2.08 -9.36
CA ARG A 387 19.74 -1.12 -10.10
C ARG A 387 19.78 -1.45 -11.58
N ASN A 388 18.62 -1.34 -12.24
CA ASN A 388 18.59 -1.31 -13.69
C ASN A 388 19.06 0.07 -14.18
N PRO A 389 20.17 0.17 -14.92
CA PRO A 389 20.73 1.46 -15.35
C PRO A 389 19.80 2.19 -16.34
N HIS A 390 19.03 1.46 -17.13
CA HIS A 390 18.17 1.98 -18.18
C HIS A 390 16.75 2.31 -17.67
N MET A 391 16.37 1.72 -16.53
CA MET A 391 15.06 1.87 -15.93
C MET A 391 15.20 2.34 -14.50
N ASN A 392 14.19 3.08 -14.03
CA ASN A 392 14.19 3.57 -12.66
C ASN A 392 13.72 2.47 -11.69
N GLN A 393 14.36 1.31 -11.77
CA GLN A 393 14.03 0.15 -10.93
C GLN A 393 15.27 -0.31 -10.17
N ILE A 394 15.04 -0.69 -8.92
CA ILE A 394 16.02 -1.24 -8.02
C ILE A 394 15.46 -2.55 -7.44
N MET A 395 16.29 -3.56 -7.36
CA MET A 395 15.96 -4.87 -6.79
C MET A 395 16.94 -5.20 -5.69
N TYR A 396 16.45 -5.81 -4.63
CA TYR A 396 17.32 -6.28 -3.55
C TYR A 396 16.83 -7.62 -3.00
N MET A 397 17.79 -8.39 -2.48
CA MET A 397 17.57 -9.70 -1.85
C MET A 397 17.97 -9.62 -0.39
N VAL A 398 17.13 -10.15 0.48
CA VAL A 398 17.36 -10.22 1.91
C VAL A 398 17.03 -11.61 2.46
N GLY A 399 17.66 -11.93 3.59
CA GLY A 399 17.41 -13.13 4.38
C GLY A 399 17.31 -12.78 5.87
N ILE A 400 17.22 -13.79 6.71
CA ILE A 400 17.32 -13.67 8.17
C ILE A 400 18.59 -14.33 8.68
N VAL A 401 19.04 -13.94 9.88
CA VAL A 401 20.20 -14.57 10.56
C VAL A 401 19.73 -15.74 11.40
#